data_1ab2af075f084e0f70360c638e0d8f6b
#
_entry.id   1ab2af075f084e0f70360c638e0d8f6b
#
_cell.length_a   1.000
_cell.length_b   1.000
_cell.length_c   1.000
_cell.angle_alpha   90.00
_cell.angle_beta   90.00
_cell.angle_gamma   90.00
#
_symmetry.space_group_name_H-M   'P 1'
#
loop_
_entity.id
_entity.type
_entity.pdbx_description
1 polymer ?
#
loop_
_entity_poly.entity_id
_entity_poly.type
_entity_poly.pdbx_seq_one_letter_code
_entity_poly.pdbx_strand_id
1 'polypeptide(L)'
;MQENLVVKKATPLGARVWTSLLVFGFIGQIAWMVENVYFSTYIQKNITAAGWATSATVAASAIAAALATIFSAAWSDRVGKRRAFVCWGYILWGITTAAFALFGNGQAGGSVGLAVTLFVVMDCVMSAIGSTANDSAFSAWVTDVTDVTNRGVVDIVLSILPIVALIVIFAGFDGMTVHGNWTGFFLMLGGLTSAAGVLGLCIFRDSPALRPVQGDTYLRDVLYAFRPANIRANKMIYVCFLGMMFSGLAMQLWQPYMISLVEVTLGIDNYILPIGIVVLASAVLSVLAGKAMDRFGKEKFYYPVAAMQVLGGLIAYSIKFLGHAMPLLCVGGTCIMAGNLAMAGLFTASSRDYTPAGRAGASQSVKMVIYIMLPMVLASIIDPLIIKAVALETTAASLAK
;
A
#
# COMPACT_ATOMS: atom_id res chain seq x y z
N MET A 1 -6.56 -36.05 -26.27
CA MET A 1 -7.46 -35.06 -26.82
C MET A 1 -6.78 -33.69 -26.55
N GLN A 2 -6.04 -33.16 -27.54
CA GLN A 2 -5.49 -31.81 -27.46
C GLN A 2 -6.61 -30.84 -27.82
N GLU A 3 -7.22 -30.20 -26.81
CA GLU A 3 -8.09 -29.06 -27.05
C GLU A 3 -7.21 -27.93 -27.63
N ASN A 4 -7.47 -27.61 -28.89
CA ASN A 4 -6.92 -26.41 -29.51
C ASN A 4 -7.33 -25.20 -28.68
N LEU A 5 -6.42 -24.70 -27.87
CA LEU A 5 -6.51 -23.39 -27.20
C LEU A 5 -6.58 -22.34 -28.33
N VAL A 6 -7.78 -22.02 -28.77
CA VAL A 6 -8.03 -20.83 -29.58
C VAL A 6 -7.64 -19.64 -28.74
N VAL A 7 -6.46 -19.10 -28.99
CA VAL A 7 -5.99 -17.85 -28.37
C VAL A 7 -6.98 -16.77 -28.82
N LYS A 8 -7.98 -16.50 -27.97
CA LYS A 8 -8.95 -15.43 -28.20
C LYS A 8 -8.19 -14.11 -28.23
N LYS A 9 -8.23 -13.43 -29.39
CA LYS A 9 -7.59 -12.13 -29.58
C LYS A 9 -8.07 -11.16 -28.49
N ALA A 10 -7.14 -10.48 -27.80
CA ALA A 10 -7.49 -9.55 -26.74
C ALA A 10 -8.45 -8.46 -27.25
N THR A 11 -9.56 -8.25 -26.57
CA THR A 11 -10.50 -7.16 -26.86
C THR A 11 -9.81 -5.82 -26.54
N PRO A 12 -9.68 -4.90 -27.54
CA PRO A 12 -9.01 -3.63 -27.29
C PRO A 12 -9.86 -2.75 -26.35
N LEU A 13 -9.26 -2.26 -25.28
CA LEU A 13 -9.86 -1.24 -24.45
C LEU A 13 -9.81 0.10 -25.14
N GLY A 14 -10.93 0.84 -25.14
CA GLY A 14 -11.00 2.17 -25.71
C GLY A 14 -10.08 3.19 -24.99
N ALA A 15 -9.60 4.20 -25.73
CA ALA A 15 -8.71 5.23 -25.18
C ALA A 15 -9.23 5.88 -23.89
N ARG A 16 -10.56 6.10 -23.80
CA ARG A 16 -11.19 6.66 -22.60
C ARG A 16 -11.04 5.78 -21.36
N VAL A 17 -11.14 4.46 -21.51
CA VAL A 17 -10.95 3.49 -20.41
C VAL A 17 -9.49 3.53 -19.97
N TRP A 18 -8.54 3.51 -20.92
CA TRP A 18 -7.11 3.63 -20.62
C TRP A 18 -6.76 4.95 -19.91
N THR A 19 -7.30 6.08 -20.36
CA THR A 19 -7.10 7.37 -19.69
C THR A 19 -7.62 7.32 -18.25
N SER A 20 -8.81 6.76 -18.04
CA SER A 20 -9.37 6.61 -16.68
C SER A 20 -8.51 5.68 -15.81
N LEU A 21 -8.06 4.53 -16.35
CA LEU A 21 -7.16 3.60 -15.64
C LEU A 21 -5.87 4.27 -15.20
N LEU A 22 -5.22 5.01 -16.11
CA LEU A 22 -3.95 5.67 -15.83
C LEU A 22 -4.12 6.85 -14.87
N VAL A 23 -5.11 7.72 -15.09
CA VAL A 23 -5.31 8.90 -14.21
C VAL A 23 -5.67 8.48 -12.80
N PHE A 24 -6.70 7.65 -12.62
CA PHE A 24 -7.16 7.27 -11.28
C PHE A 24 -6.20 6.28 -10.61
N GLY A 25 -5.63 5.34 -11.38
CA GLY A 25 -4.59 4.45 -10.87
C GLY A 25 -3.37 5.22 -10.39
N PHE A 26 -2.84 6.16 -11.19
CA PHE A 26 -1.63 6.91 -10.85
C PHE A 26 -1.86 7.91 -9.70
N ILE A 27 -2.90 8.74 -9.78
CA ILE A 27 -3.19 9.72 -8.73
C ILE A 27 -3.58 9.05 -7.41
N GLY A 28 -4.27 7.90 -7.46
CA GLY A 28 -4.53 7.11 -6.27
C GLY A 28 -3.25 6.62 -5.60
N GLN A 29 -2.23 6.19 -6.38
CA GLN A 29 -0.95 5.79 -5.82
C GLN A 29 -0.18 6.99 -5.24
N ILE A 30 -0.25 8.16 -5.86
CA ILE A 30 0.31 9.40 -5.29
C ILE A 30 -0.34 9.70 -3.92
N ALA A 31 -1.66 9.66 -3.83
CA ALA A 31 -2.37 9.94 -2.59
C ALA A 31 -2.03 8.94 -1.48
N TRP A 32 -1.93 7.63 -1.80
CA TRP A 32 -1.48 6.61 -0.85
C TRP A 32 -0.03 6.78 -0.38
N MET A 33 0.88 7.31 -1.24
CA MET A 33 2.25 7.62 -0.84
C MET A 33 2.31 8.73 0.21
N VAL A 34 1.41 9.73 0.16
CA VAL A 34 1.31 10.77 1.20
C VAL A 34 1.08 10.13 2.57
N GLU A 35 0.11 9.23 2.66
CA GLU A 35 -0.23 8.54 3.91
C GLU A 35 0.89 7.59 4.35
N ASN A 36 1.32 6.68 3.48
CA ASN A 36 2.22 5.59 3.86
C ASN A 36 3.66 6.06 4.17
N VAL A 37 4.10 7.19 3.63
CA VAL A 37 5.50 7.65 3.77
C VAL A 37 5.57 9.01 4.48
N TYR A 38 4.80 9.99 4.03
CA TYR A 38 4.98 11.37 4.49
C TYR A 38 4.25 11.68 5.78
N PHE A 39 3.13 11.04 6.10
CA PHE A 39 2.45 11.28 7.39
C PHE A 39 3.31 10.88 8.58
N SER A 40 3.97 9.73 8.51
CA SER A 40 4.90 9.29 9.53
C SER A 40 6.05 10.27 9.70
N THR A 41 6.64 10.72 8.58
CA THR A 41 7.71 11.71 8.56
C THR A 41 7.24 13.07 9.11
N TYR A 42 6.02 13.50 8.73
CA TYR A 42 5.44 14.74 9.23
C TYR A 42 5.25 14.71 10.75
N ILE A 43 4.66 13.64 11.29
CA ILE A 43 4.44 13.47 12.73
C ILE A 43 5.79 13.54 13.46
N GLN A 44 6.79 12.80 12.99
CA GLN A 44 8.10 12.72 13.64
C GLN A 44 8.87 14.05 13.62
N LYS A 45 8.77 14.81 12.53
CA LYS A 45 9.49 16.10 12.39
C LYS A 45 8.74 17.28 13.02
N ASN A 46 7.40 17.29 12.98
CA ASN A 46 6.62 18.50 13.27
C ASN A 46 5.71 18.39 14.51
N ILE A 47 5.36 17.17 14.96
CA ILE A 47 4.45 17.00 16.11
C ILE A 47 5.20 16.36 17.29
N THR A 48 5.72 15.16 17.12
CA THR A 48 6.47 14.44 18.16
C THR A 48 7.30 13.33 17.58
N ALA A 49 8.53 13.16 18.07
CA ALA A 49 9.40 12.04 17.73
C ALA A 49 8.98 10.72 18.41
N ALA A 50 7.95 10.74 19.27
CA ALA A 50 7.52 9.56 20.00
C ALA A 50 6.84 8.55 19.06
N GLY A 51 7.39 7.35 18.95
CA GLY A 51 6.94 6.30 18.04
C GLY A 51 5.46 5.90 18.19
N TRP A 52 4.88 6.07 19.39
CA TRP A 52 3.46 5.77 19.64
C TRP A 52 2.51 6.61 18.76
N ALA A 53 2.88 7.85 18.45
CA ALA A 53 2.03 8.73 17.63
C ALA A 53 1.94 8.23 16.19
N THR A 54 3.08 7.87 15.58
CA THR A 54 3.14 7.24 14.26
C THR A 54 2.36 5.91 14.24
N SER A 55 2.59 5.06 15.26
CA SER A 55 1.91 3.78 15.38
C SER A 55 0.40 3.90 15.54
N ALA A 56 -0.07 4.86 16.35
CA ALA A 56 -1.49 5.12 16.52
C ALA A 56 -2.15 5.57 15.21
N THR A 57 -1.48 6.45 14.46
CA THR A 57 -1.95 6.92 13.15
C THR A 57 -2.08 5.74 12.17
N VAL A 58 -1.02 4.96 11.98
CA VAL A 58 -1.00 3.82 11.04
C VAL A 58 -2.04 2.76 11.41
N ALA A 59 -2.20 2.44 12.71
CA ALA A 59 -3.19 1.44 13.14
C ALA A 59 -4.63 1.93 12.93
N ALA A 60 -4.93 3.17 13.32
CA ALA A 60 -6.27 3.71 13.25
C ALA A 60 -6.72 3.89 11.79
N SER A 61 -5.85 4.45 10.92
CA SER A 61 -6.14 4.63 9.50
C SER A 61 -6.32 3.28 8.78
N ALA A 62 -5.50 2.26 9.08
CA ALA A 62 -5.64 0.92 8.50
C ALA A 62 -6.99 0.28 8.85
N ILE A 63 -7.45 0.42 10.09
CA ILE A 63 -8.76 -0.08 10.52
C ILE A 63 -9.89 0.69 9.80
N ALA A 64 -9.80 2.02 9.76
CA ALA A 64 -10.78 2.87 9.08
C ALA A 64 -10.87 2.54 7.58
N ALA A 65 -9.72 2.40 6.90
CA ALA A 65 -9.62 2.02 5.50
C ALA A 65 -10.25 0.65 5.22
N ALA A 66 -9.93 -0.37 6.04
CA ALA A 66 -10.46 -1.72 5.87
C ALA A 66 -11.99 -1.77 6.06
N LEU A 67 -12.51 -1.12 7.10
CA LEU A 67 -13.96 -1.03 7.33
C LEU A 67 -14.64 -0.28 6.18
N ALA A 68 -14.10 0.87 5.77
CA ALA A 68 -14.63 1.64 4.66
C ALA A 68 -14.68 0.82 3.36
N THR A 69 -13.63 0.08 3.03
CA THR A 69 -13.60 -0.79 1.84
C THR A 69 -14.67 -1.87 1.89
N ILE A 70 -14.83 -2.56 3.03
CA ILE A 70 -15.85 -3.62 3.18
C ILE A 70 -17.26 -3.06 2.98
N PHE A 71 -17.59 -1.96 3.65
CA PHE A 71 -18.94 -1.39 3.57
C PHE A 71 -19.21 -0.73 2.22
N SER A 72 -18.24 -0.01 1.66
CA SER A 72 -18.41 0.70 0.39
C SER A 72 -18.50 -0.24 -0.80
N ALA A 73 -17.81 -1.39 -0.78
CA ALA A 73 -17.94 -2.42 -1.80
C ALA A 73 -19.39 -2.91 -1.91
N ALA A 74 -19.98 -3.32 -0.78
CA ALA A 74 -21.39 -3.72 -0.74
C ALA A 74 -22.34 -2.60 -1.19
N TRP A 75 -22.08 -1.37 -0.76
CA TRP A 75 -22.92 -0.22 -1.11
C TRP A 75 -22.82 0.12 -2.60
N SER A 76 -21.62 0.17 -3.16
CA SER A 76 -21.43 0.49 -4.57
C SER A 76 -22.01 -0.58 -5.50
N ASP A 77 -21.99 -1.87 -5.10
CA ASP A 77 -22.62 -2.98 -5.81
C ASP A 77 -24.16 -2.85 -5.84
N ARG A 78 -24.77 -2.48 -4.70
CA ARG A 78 -26.22 -2.25 -4.61
C ARG A 78 -26.68 -1.06 -5.44
N VAL A 79 -25.93 0.03 -5.44
CA VAL A 79 -26.24 1.24 -6.22
C VAL A 79 -26.02 1.00 -7.71
N GLY A 80 -25.08 0.13 -8.08
CA GLY A 80 -24.72 -0.16 -9.46
C GLY A 80 -24.11 1.06 -10.17
N LYS A 81 -23.40 1.90 -9.46
CA LYS A 81 -22.75 3.13 -9.99
C LYS A 81 -21.37 3.30 -9.38
N ARG A 82 -20.32 2.95 -10.12
CA ARG A 82 -18.94 3.15 -9.69
C ARG A 82 -18.48 4.59 -9.84
N ARG A 83 -18.90 5.25 -10.94
CA ARG A 83 -18.49 6.61 -11.27
C ARG A 83 -18.71 7.60 -10.13
N ALA A 84 -19.85 7.54 -9.47
CA ALA A 84 -20.15 8.47 -8.38
C ALA A 84 -19.17 8.29 -7.21
N PHE A 85 -18.91 7.03 -6.80
CA PHE A 85 -17.99 6.72 -5.70
C PHE A 85 -16.55 7.11 -6.03
N VAL A 86 -16.09 6.84 -7.26
CA VAL A 86 -14.74 7.19 -7.69
C VAL A 86 -14.59 8.71 -7.80
N CYS A 87 -15.41 9.39 -8.60
CA CYS A 87 -15.21 10.82 -8.87
C CYS A 87 -15.40 11.68 -7.63
N TRP A 88 -16.50 11.54 -6.90
CA TRP A 88 -16.72 12.28 -5.66
C TRP A 88 -15.76 11.84 -4.55
N GLY A 89 -15.42 10.57 -4.51
CA GLY A 89 -14.44 10.05 -3.57
C GLY A 89 -13.07 10.69 -3.76
N TYR A 90 -12.55 10.81 -4.99
CA TYR A 90 -11.27 11.50 -5.25
C TYR A 90 -11.33 13.00 -4.96
N ILE A 91 -12.48 13.67 -5.23
CA ILE A 91 -12.65 15.07 -4.85
C ILE A 91 -12.55 15.22 -3.33
N LEU A 92 -13.30 14.43 -2.58
CA LEU A 92 -13.30 14.48 -1.11
C LEU A 92 -11.96 14.03 -0.52
N TRP A 93 -11.34 13.00 -1.10
CA TRP A 93 -10.01 12.55 -0.69
C TRP A 93 -8.97 13.66 -0.84
N GLY A 94 -8.96 14.36 -1.98
CA GLY A 94 -8.07 15.49 -2.19
C GLY A 94 -8.37 16.67 -1.24
N ILE A 95 -9.63 16.96 -0.95
CA ILE A 95 -10.00 17.99 0.02
C ILE A 95 -9.51 17.63 1.42
N THR A 96 -9.69 16.36 1.85
CA THR A 96 -9.21 15.91 3.16
C THR A 96 -7.70 15.88 3.23
N THR A 97 -6.99 15.48 2.14
CA THR A 97 -5.53 15.58 2.05
C THR A 97 -5.07 17.04 2.15
N ALA A 98 -5.71 17.95 1.42
CA ALA A 98 -5.39 19.39 1.50
C ALA A 98 -5.64 19.98 2.89
N ALA A 99 -6.62 19.47 3.63
CA ALA A 99 -6.93 19.94 4.98
C ALA A 99 -5.79 19.69 5.99
N PHE A 100 -4.86 18.75 5.72
CA PHE A 100 -3.65 18.60 6.53
C PHE A 100 -2.74 19.84 6.50
N ALA A 101 -2.89 20.71 5.51
CA ALA A 101 -2.23 22.02 5.48
C ALA A 101 -2.57 22.89 6.69
N LEU A 102 -3.71 22.67 7.35
CA LEU A 102 -4.12 23.39 8.56
C LEU A 102 -3.21 23.11 9.77
N PHE A 103 -2.49 21.97 9.78
CA PHE A 103 -1.48 21.70 10.80
C PHE A 103 -0.20 22.53 10.58
N GLY A 104 0.00 23.10 9.38
CA GLY A 104 1.15 23.94 9.04
C GLY A 104 2.48 23.23 9.30
N ASN A 105 3.42 23.96 9.88
CA ASN A 105 4.74 23.43 10.25
C ASN A 105 4.77 22.99 11.74
N GLY A 106 3.70 22.36 12.24
CA GLY A 106 3.65 21.78 13.58
C GLY A 106 3.26 22.74 14.70
N GLN A 107 2.90 23.99 14.40
CA GLN A 107 2.46 24.96 15.39
C GLN A 107 0.94 24.92 15.65
N ALA A 108 0.36 23.74 15.75
CA ALA A 108 -0.97 23.63 16.34
C ALA A 108 -0.85 23.99 17.83
N GLY A 109 -1.21 25.22 18.20
CA GLY A 109 -1.16 25.71 19.58
C GLY A 109 -2.03 24.87 20.50
N GLY A 110 -1.43 23.87 21.14
CA GLY A 110 -2.13 22.96 22.01
C GLY A 110 -1.19 21.87 22.57
N SER A 111 -1.74 20.94 23.37
CA SER A 111 -0.96 19.80 23.83
C SER A 111 -0.63 18.85 22.67
N VAL A 112 0.55 18.23 22.71
CA VAL A 112 0.97 17.21 21.73
C VAL A 112 -0.09 16.13 21.57
N GLY A 113 -0.74 15.71 22.65
CA GLY A 113 -1.83 14.72 22.62
C GLY A 113 -3.02 15.16 21.78
N LEU A 114 -3.42 16.43 21.87
CA LEU A 114 -4.53 16.96 21.05
C LEU A 114 -4.12 17.03 19.57
N ALA A 115 -2.90 17.49 19.25
CA ALA A 115 -2.41 17.54 17.89
C ALA A 115 -2.37 16.14 17.24
N VAL A 116 -1.85 15.13 17.93
CA VAL A 116 -1.84 13.74 17.48
C VAL A 116 -3.26 13.22 17.29
N THR A 117 -4.17 13.45 18.25
CA THR A 117 -5.55 12.98 18.16
C THR A 117 -6.27 13.57 16.94
N LEU A 118 -6.14 14.87 16.70
CA LEU A 118 -6.75 15.52 15.54
C LEU A 118 -6.14 14.99 14.23
N PHE A 119 -4.82 14.78 14.19
CA PHE A 119 -4.16 14.22 13.02
C PHE A 119 -4.66 12.79 12.73
N VAL A 120 -4.74 11.93 13.73
CA VAL A 120 -5.27 10.56 13.62
C VAL A 120 -6.72 10.55 13.11
N VAL A 121 -7.58 11.40 13.69
CA VAL A 121 -8.99 11.48 13.25
C VAL A 121 -9.10 11.93 11.80
N MET A 122 -8.33 12.96 11.40
CA MET A 122 -8.32 13.40 10.01
C MET A 122 -7.77 12.33 9.07
N ASP A 123 -6.74 11.60 9.47
CA ASP A 123 -6.18 10.49 8.71
C ASP A 123 -7.20 9.36 8.55
N CYS A 124 -7.90 8.96 9.60
CA CYS A 124 -8.98 7.98 9.51
C CYS A 124 -10.08 8.39 8.51
N VAL A 125 -10.47 9.66 8.51
CA VAL A 125 -11.47 10.18 7.54
C VAL A 125 -10.93 10.16 6.13
N MET A 126 -9.70 10.62 5.93
CA MET A 126 -9.02 10.63 4.63
C MET A 126 -8.86 9.21 4.08
N SER A 127 -8.37 8.27 4.88
CA SER A 127 -8.15 6.86 4.50
C SER A 127 -9.46 6.14 4.22
N ALA A 128 -10.52 6.40 4.99
CA ALA A 128 -11.85 5.84 4.71
C ALA A 128 -12.41 6.30 3.36
N ILE A 129 -12.23 7.59 3.02
CA ILE A 129 -12.65 8.15 1.72
C ILE A 129 -11.79 7.59 0.59
N GLY A 130 -10.46 7.56 0.76
CA GLY A 130 -9.51 7.01 -0.21
C GLY A 130 -9.79 5.54 -0.53
N SER A 131 -9.97 4.72 0.51
CA SER A 131 -10.29 3.30 0.38
C SER A 131 -11.65 3.07 -0.28
N THR A 132 -12.65 3.88 0.04
CA THR A 132 -13.95 3.83 -0.64
C THR A 132 -13.81 4.11 -2.13
N ALA A 133 -13.04 5.13 -2.50
CA ALA A 133 -12.89 5.57 -3.88
C ALA A 133 -11.97 4.66 -4.70
N ASN A 134 -10.80 4.31 -4.16
CA ASN A 134 -9.73 3.60 -4.88
C ASN A 134 -9.79 2.10 -4.65
N ASP A 135 -9.70 1.62 -3.40
CA ASP A 135 -9.57 0.19 -3.13
C ASP A 135 -10.86 -0.57 -3.40
N SER A 136 -12.01 0.08 -3.16
CA SER A 136 -13.32 -0.50 -3.40
C SER A 136 -13.85 -0.17 -4.79
N ALA A 137 -14.27 1.08 -5.02
CA ALA A 137 -15.04 1.44 -6.22
C ALA A 137 -14.19 1.42 -7.50
N PHE A 138 -12.96 1.95 -7.48
CA PHE A 138 -12.09 1.94 -8.66
C PHE A 138 -11.62 0.51 -8.98
N SER A 139 -11.20 -0.28 -7.98
CA SER A 139 -10.79 -1.68 -8.20
C SER A 139 -11.94 -2.54 -8.75
N ALA A 140 -13.16 -2.33 -8.26
CA ALA A 140 -14.35 -2.99 -8.81
C ALA A 140 -14.63 -2.55 -10.26
N TRP A 141 -14.52 -1.24 -10.55
CA TRP A 141 -14.68 -0.73 -11.90
C TRP A 141 -13.63 -1.29 -12.87
N VAL A 142 -12.37 -1.43 -12.46
CA VAL A 142 -11.32 -2.09 -13.26
C VAL A 142 -11.76 -3.51 -13.65
N THR A 143 -12.36 -4.24 -12.72
CA THR A 143 -12.91 -5.58 -12.98
C THR A 143 -14.08 -5.54 -13.94
N ASP A 144 -14.98 -4.56 -13.81
CA ASP A 144 -16.18 -4.40 -14.63
C ASP A 144 -15.89 -4.01 -16.09
N VAL A 145 -14.74 -3.32 -16.36
CA VAL A 145 -14.35 -2.86 -17.71
C VAL A 145 -13.33 -3.76 -18.39
N THR A 146 -12.77 -4.74 -17.68
CA THR A 146 -11.78 -5.69 -18.20
C THR A 146 -12.37 -7.10 -18.34
N ASP A 147 -11.86 -7.85 -19.31
CA ASP A 147 -12.19 -9.26 -19.50
C ASP A 147 -10.95 -10.17 -19.37
N VAL A 148 -11.15 -11.47 -19.47
CA VAL A 148 -10.07 -12.46 -19.31
C VAL A 148 -8.91 -12.25 -20.31
N THR A 149 -9.18 -11.61 -21.45
CA THR A 149 -8.21 -11.44 -22.54
C THR A 149 -7.31 -10.22 -22.38
N ASN A 150 -7.76 -9.18 -21.63
CA ASN A 150 -7.04 -7.91 -21.47
C ASN A 150 -6.68 -7.58 -20.01
N ARG A 151 -7.30 -8.26 -19.03
CA ARG A 151 -7.08 -8.02 -17.60
C ARG A 151 -5.62 -8.12 -17.19
N GLY A 152 -4.89 -9.12 -17.72
CA GLY A 152 -3.46 -9.28 -17.39
C GLY A 152 -2.60 -8.09 -17.75
N VAL A 153 -2.86 -7.47 -18.92
CA VAL A 153 -2.14 -6.26 -19.35
C VAL A 153 -2.47 -5.08 -18.43
N VAL A 154 -3.75 -4.92 -18.07
CA VAL A 154 -4.19 -3.85 -17.16
C VAL A 154 -3.57 -4.04 -15.77
N ASP A 155 -3.56 -5.26 -15.23
CA ASP A 155 -2.95 -5.57 -13.93
C ASP A 155 -1.44 -5.25 -13.93
N ILE A 156 -0.71 -5.56 -15.03
CA ILE A 156 0.71 -5.22 -15.17
C ILE A 156 0.90 -3.69 -15.14
N VAL A 157 0.09 -2.95 -15.91
CA VAL A 157 0.19 -1.48 -15.95
C VAL A 157 -0.10 -0.89 -14.57
N LEU A 158 -1.18 -1.32 -13.90
CA LEU A 158 -1.53 -0.84 -12.57
C LEU A 158 -0.47 -1.19 -11.52
N SER A 159 0.22 -2.32 -11.64
CA SER A 159 1.28 -2.73 -10.70
C SER A 159 2.56 -1.88 -10.80
N ILE A 160 2.77 -1.19 -11.92
CA ILE A 160 3.92 -0.29 -12.13
C ILE A 160 3.63 1.11 -11.55
N LEU A 161 2.37 1.52 -11.50
CA LEU A 161 1.99 2.88 -11.08
C LEU A 161 2.48 3.29 -9.68
N PRO A 162 2.49 2.43 -8.64
CA PRO A 162 3.07 2.77 -7.35
C PRO A 162 4.54 3.19 -7.43
N ILE A 163 5.33 2.50 -8.26
CA ILE A 163 6.76 2.79 -8.45
C ILE A 163 6.92 4.15 -9.14
N VAL A 164 6.14 4.38 -10.19
CA VAL A 164 6.15 5.67 -10.92
C VAL A 164 5.69 6.80 -10.00
N ALA A 165 4.66 6.58 -9.19
CA ALA A 165 4.17 7.56 -8.21
C ALA A 165 5.25 7.93 -7.18
N LEU A 166 5.97 6.95 -6.65
CA LEU A 166 7.06 7.17 -5.70
C LEU A 166 8.17 8.03 -6.31
N ILE A 167 8.58 7.73 -7.55
CA ILE A 167 9.60 8.50 -8.27
C ILE A 167 9.12 9.94 -8.50
N VAL A 168 7.87 10.12 -8.96
CA VAL A 168 7.31 11.45 -9.23
C VAL A 168 7.19 12.28 -7.96
N ILE A 169 6.78 11.69 -6.85
CA ILE A 169 6.71 12.40 -5.56
C ILE A 169 8.11 12.81 -5.11
N PHE A 170 9.08 11.91 -5.09
CA PHE A 170 10.42 12.22 -4.65
C PHE A 170 11.12 13.24 -5.55
N ALA A 171 10.97 13.14 -6.87
CA ALA A 171 11.60 14.08 -7.79
C ALA A 171 10.89 15.44 -7.88
N GLY A 172 9.56 15.47 -7.73
CA GLY A 172 8.77 16.67 -8.00
C GLY A 172 8.27 17.41 -6.76
N PHE A 173 8.01 16.72 -5.66
CA PHE A 173 7.31 17.29 -4.51
C PHE A 173 8.10 17.23 -3.20
N ASP A 174 9.05 16.28 -3.07
CA ASP A 174 9.79 16.07 -1.84
C ASP A 174 10.62 17.28 -1.42
N GLY A 175 11.13 18.06 -2.38
CA GLY A 175 11.83 19.31 -2.08
C GLY A 175 11.02 20.28 -1.22
N MET A 176 9.68 20.24 -1.26
CA MET A 176 8.83 21.06 -0.40
C MET A 176 8.93 20.61 1.06
N THR A 177 8.97 19.31 1.32
CA THR A 177 9.07 18.74 2.68
C THR A 177 10.44 18.94 3.27
N VAL A 178 11.50 18.82 2.46
CA VAL A 178 12.89 19.11 2.84
C VAL A 178 13.07 20.56 3.28
N HIS A 179 12.44 21.50 2.57
CA HIS A 179 12.46 22.92 2.94
C HIS A 179 11.41 23.31 3.98
N GLY A 180 10.72 22.36 4.59
CA GLY A 180 9.71 22.60 5.63
C GLY A 180 8.38 23.15 5.12
N ASN A 181 8.15 23.21 3.82
CA ASN A 181 6.89 23.70 3.25
C ASN A 181 5.82 22.62 3.18
N TRP A 182 5.43 22.10 4.34
CA TRP A 182 4.40 21.05 4.44
C TRP A 182 3.02 21.54 4.01
N THR A 183 2.69 22.80 4.28
CA THR A 183 1.43 23.42 3.83
C THR A 183 1.31 23.36 2.31
N GLY A 184 2.35 23.80 1.60
CA GLY A 184 2.37 23.74 0.13
C GLY A 184 2.28 22.31 -0.39
N PHE A 185 2.98 21.37 0.25
CA PHE A 185 2.96 19.95 -0.10
C PHE A 185 1.54 19.35 -0.03
N PHE A 186 0.84 19.52 1.10
CA PHE A 186 -0.52 18.98 1.27
C PHE A 186 -1.54 19.66 0.35
N LEU A 187 -1.46 20.97 0.16
CA LEU A 187 -2.35 21.69 -0.75
C LEU A 187 -2.17 21.24 -2.20
N MET A 188 -0.93 21.06 -2.64
CA MET A 188 -0.63 20.67 -4.01
C MET A 188 -1.07 19.24 -4.32
N LEU A 189 -0.75 18.28 -3.45
CA LEU A 189 -1.15 16.89 -3.64
C LEU A 189 -2.65 16.68 -3.44
N GLY A 190 -3.24 17.35 -2.46
CA GLY A 190 -4.70 17.33 -2.29
C GLY A 190 -5.43 17.99 -3.46
N GLY A 191 -4.90 19.12 -3.97
CA GLY A 191 -5.41 19.77 -5.17
C GLY A 191 -5.32 18.88 -6.41
N LEU A 192 -4.20 18.20 -6.61
CA LEU A 192 -3.99 17.24 -7.72
C LEU A 192 -4.99 16.09 -7.64
N THR A 193 -5.21 15.54 -6.45
CA THR A 193 -6.16 14.44 -6.22
C THR A 193 -7.59 14.88 -6.46
N SER A 194 -7.98 16.06 -5.96
CA SER A 194 -9.31 16.64 -6.24
C SER A 194 -9.52 16.95 -7.70
N ALA A 195 -8.51 17.50 -8.39
CA ALA A 195 -8.56 17.79 -9.83
C ALA A 195 -8.77 16.51 -10.66
N ALA A 196 -8.14 15.40 -10.28
CA ALA A 196 -8.40 14.10 -10.91
C ALA A 196 -9.86 13.67 -10.74
N GLY A 197 -10.44 13.86 -9.55
CA GLY A 197 -11.86 13.61 -9.31
C GLY A 197 -12.79 14.45 -10.19
N VAL A 198 -12.51 15.76 -10.31
CA VAL A 198 -13.26 16.67 -11.20
C VAL A 198 -13.11 16.24 -12.67
N LEU A 199 -11.89 15.94 -13.12
CA LEU A 199 -11.65 15.42 -14.47
C LEU A 199 -12.43 14.13 -14.70
N GLY A 200 -12.54 13.27 -13.69
CA GLY A 200 -13.33 12.05 -13.72
C GLY A 200 -14.80 12.25 -14.02
N LEU A 201 -15.38 13.36 -13.56
CA LEU A 201 -16.77 13.69 -13.89
C LEU A 201 -16.99 13.84 -15.42
N CYS A 202 -15.92 14.15 -16.17
CA CYS A 202 -15.97 14.28 -17.63
C CYS A 202 -15.60 12.97 -18.35
N ILE A 203 -14.54 12.28 -17.89
CA ILE A 203 -13.95 11.14 -18.61
C ILE A 203 -14.43 9.78 -18.13
N PHE A 204 -14.72 9.61 -16.82
CA PHE A 204 -15.06 8.33 -16.22
C PHE A 204 -16.49 7.89 -16.60
N ARG A 205 -16.64 6.64 -16.96
CA ARG A 205 -17.95 6.03 -17.25
C ARG A 205 -18.04 4.65 -16.61
N ASP A 206 -19.24 4.33 -16.13
CA ASP A 206 -19.57 2.98 -15.68
C ASP A 206 -19.59 2.00 -16.84
N SER A 207 -19.30 0.73 -16.56
CA SER A 207 -19.46 -0.35 -17.54
C SER A 207 -20.92 -0.50 -17.93
N PRO A 208 -21.26 -0.64 -19.23
CA PRO A 208 -22.64 -0.87 -19.66
C PRO A 208 -23.22 -2.19 -19.13
N ALA A 209 -22.36 -3.13 -18.74
CA ALA A 209 -22.76 -4.42 -18.18
C ALA A 209 -23.08 -4.37 -16.68
N LEU A 210 -22.72 -3.26 -16.00
CA LEU A 210 -22.94 -3.11 -14.57
C LEU A 210 -24.43 -3.08 -14.22
N ARG A 211 -24.86 -3.97 -13.35
CA ARG A 211 -26.23 -4.06 -12.85
C ARG A 211 -26.23 -3.97 -11.33
N PRO A 212 -27.21 -3.26 -10.71
CA PRO A 212 -27.38 -3.28 -9.27
C PRO A 212 -27.61 -4.71 -8.77
N VAL A 213 -26.84 -5.09 -7.75
CA VAL A 213 -26.99 -6.41 -7.11
C VAL A 213 -28.10 -6.34 -6.07
N GLN A 214 -29.16 -7.15 -6.26
CA GLN A 214 -30.24 -7.29 -5.28
C GLN A 214 -29.90 -8.42 -4.31
N GLY A 215 -29.85 -8.11 -3.00
CA GLY A 215 -29.66 -9.10 -1.93
C GLY A 215 -28.64 -8.68 -0.87
N ASP A 216 -28.77 -9.27 0.32
CA ASP A 216 -27.96 -8.96 1.51
C ASP A 216 -26.80 -9.96 1.75
N THR A 217 -26.33 -10.63 0.70
CA THR A 217 -25.40 -11.76 0.83
C THR A 217 -23.95 -11.34 1.06
N TYR A 218 -23.53 -10.14 0.62
CA TYR A 218 -22.11 -9.73 0.63
C TYR A 218 -21.46 -9.78 2.02
N LEU A 219 -22.05 -9.12 3.02
CA LEU A 219 -21.51 -9.16 4.39
C LEU A 219 -21.54 -10.57 4.98
N ARG A 220 -22.58 -11.34 4.65
CA ARG A 220 -22.69 -12.74 5.05
C ARG A 220 -21.60 -13.59 4.39
N ASP A 221 -21.25 -13.31 3.13
CA ASP A 221 -20.22 -14.02 2.40
C ASP A 221 -18.81 -13.65 2.90
N VAL A 222 -18.56 -12.38 3.24
CA VAL A 222 -17.33 -11.95 3.91
C VAL A 222 -17.18 -12.65 5.26
N LEU A 223 -18.23 -12.62 6.10
CA LEU A 223 -18.24 -13.28 7.42
C LEU A 223 -18.13 -14.82 7.28
N TYR A 224 -18.73 -15.39 6.23
CA TYR A 224 -18.62 -16.82 5.96
C TYR A 224 -17.16 -17.25 5.69
N ALA A 225 -16.38 -16.41 5.03
CA ALA A 225 -14.98 -16.68 4.76
C ALA A 225 -14.14 -16.81 6.06
N PHE A 226 -14.53 -16.16 7.15
CA PHE A 226 -13.87 -16.27 8.46
C PHE A 226 -14.38 -17.45 9.33
N ARG A 227 -15.37 -18.22 8.88
CA ARG A 227 -15.87 -19.35 9.66
C ARG A 227 -14.82 -20.47 9.76
N PRO A 228 -14.62 -21.07 10.97
CA PRO A 228 -13.63 -22.14 11.18
C PRO A 228 -13.83 -23.34 10.25
N ALA A 229 -15.06 -23.66 9.90
CA ALA A 229 -15.37 -24.75 8.99
C ALA A 229 -14.82 -24.50 7.58
N ASN A 230 -14.93 -23.25 7.09
CA ASN A 230 -14.40 -22.87 5.77
C ASN A 230 -12.85 -22.83 5.79
N ILE A 231 -12.26 -22.36 6.88
CA ILE A 231 -10.80 -22.38 7.07
C ILE A 231 -10.27 -23.81 7.01
N ARG A 232 -10.93 -24.75 7.70
CA ARG A 232 -10.56 -26.17 7.69
C ARG A 232 -10.71 -26.83 6.32
N ALA A 233 -11.76 -26.45 5.57
CA ALA A 233 -12.02 -27.00 4.23
C ALA A 233 -11.01 -26.49 3.19
N ASN A 234 -10.49 -25.25 3.35
CA ASN A 234 -9.63 -24.59 2.36
C ASN A 234 -8.28 -24.18 2.98
N LYS A 235 -7.62 -25.06 3.71
CA LYS A 235 -6.41 -24.76 4.51
C LYS A 235 -5.31 -24.05 3.71
N MET A 236 -5.04 -24.48 2.47
CA MET A 236 -3.91 -23.96 1.68
C MET A 236 -4.05 -22.48 1.33
N ILE A 237 -5.27 -22.00 1.05
CA ILE A 237 -5.47 -20.56 0.79
C ILE A 237 -5.17 -19.72 2.04
N TYR A 238 -5.53 -20.21 3.24
CA TYR A 238 -5.25 -19.48 4.50
C TYR A 238 -3.77 -19.55 4.89
N VAL A 239 -3.06 -20.63 4.52
CA VAL A 239 -1.58 -20.69 4.63
C VAL A 239 -0.95 -19.62 3.74
N CYS A 240 -1.43 -19.45 2.50
CA CYS A 240 -0.96 -18.37 1.63
C CYS A 240 -1.26 -16.99 2.22
N PHE A 241 -2.46 -16.78 2.77
CA PHE A 241 -2.82 -15.51 3.43
C PHE A 241 -1.95 -15.23 4.65
N LEU A 242 -1.64 -16.24 5.45
CA LEU A 242 -0.73 -16.12 6.58
C LEU A 242 0.69 -15.74 6.12
N GLY A 243 1.19 -16.36 5.05
CA GLY A 243 2.48 -16.00 4.44
C GLY A 243 2.48 -14.55 3.95
N MET A 244 1.38 -14.10 3.32
CA MET A 244 1.21 -12.69 2.92
C MET A 244 1.20 -11.76 4.14
N MET A 245 0.54 -12.15 5.24
CA MET A 245 0.51 -11.38 6.48
C MET A 245 1.92 -11.17 7.04
N PHE A 246 2.72 -12.21 7.14
CA PHE A 246 4.10 -12.08 7.63
C PHE A 246 4.99 -11.26 6.69
N SER A 247 4.82 -11.40 5.37
CA SER A 247 5.53 -10.58 4.40
C SER A 247 5.12 -9.10 4.51
N GLY A 248 3.82 -8.82 4.67
CA GLY A 248 3.31 -7.49 4.91
C GLY A 248 3.79 -6.90 6.23
N LEU A 249 3.79 -7.69 7.31
CA LEU A 249 4.32 -7.27 8.61
C LEU A 249 5.80 -6.89 8.53
N ALA A 250 6.61 -7.71 7.87
CA ALA A 250 8.03 -7.42 7.68
C ALA A 250 8.25 -6.07 6.95
N MET A 251 7.38 -5.72 6.00
CA MET A 251 7.42 -4.44 5.31
C MET A 251 6.99 -3.28 6.22
N GLN A 252 5.89 -3.44 6.94
CA GLN A 252 5.31 -2.39 7.77
C GLN A 252 6.16 -2.01 8.99
N LEU A 253 7.02 -2.91 9.48
CA LEU A 253 7.94 -2.62 10.60
C LEU A 253 9.00 -1.56 10.28
N TRP A 254 9.35 -1.33 9.01
CA TRP A 254 10.38 -0.34 8.66
C TRP A 254 9.88 0.75 7.70
N GLN A 255 8.87 0.48 6.88
CA GLN A 255 8.40 1.41 5.85
C GLN A 255 8.00 2.79 6.39
N PRO A 256 7.25 2.93 7.50
CA PRO A 256 6.89 4.23 8.04
C PRO A 256 8.08 5.05 8.53
N TYR A 257 9.20 4.39 8.81
CA TYR A 257 10.41 5.03 9.33
C TYR A 257 11.52 5.16 8.28
N MET A 258 11.26 4.78 7.04
CA MET A 258 12.26 4.68 5.97
C MET A 258 13.05 5.98 5.76
N ILE A 259 12.36 7.12 5.66
CA ILE A 259 13.01 8.42 5.48
C ILE A 259 13.83 8.77 6.73
N SER A 260 13.24 8.66 7.92
CA SER A 260 13.92 8.96 9.17
C SER A 260 15.13 8.06 9.44
N LEU A 261 15.07 6.80 9.03
CA LEU A 261 16.20 5.88 9.11
C LEU A 261 17.37 6.38 8.26
N VAL A 262 17.11 6.75 7.01
CA VAL A 262 18.16 7.17 6.07
C VAL A 262 18.71 8.55 6.42
N GLU A 263 17.84 9.52 6.69
CA GLU A 263 18.21 10.91 6.95
C GLU A 263 18.79 11.08 8.37
N VAL A 264 18.06 10.65 9.40
CA VAL A 264 18.40 10.93 10.79
C VAL A 264 19.38 9.89 11.35
N THR A 265 19.13 8.59 11.12
CA THR A 265 19.95 7.53 11.75
C THR A 265 21.25 7.30 11.00
N LEU A 266 21.22 7.30 9.65
CA LEU A 266 22.41 7.09 8.82
C LEU A 266 23.12 8.38 8.42
N GLY A 267 22.54 9.56 8.70
CA GLY A 267 23.12 10.86 8.39
C GLY A 267 23.30 11.12 6.88
N ILE A 268 22.40 10.57 6.05
CA ILE A 268 22.43 10.75 4.60
C ILE A 268 21.43 11.85 4.24
N ASP A 269 21.89 13.08 4.07
CA ASP A 269 21.04 14.24 3.78
C ASP A 269 20.23 14.06 2.48
N ASN A 270 20.84 13.47 1.44
CA ASN A 270 20.15 13.16 0.19
C ASN A 270 19.61 11.74 0.20
N TYR A 271 18.54 11.50 0.96
CA TYR A 271 17.89 10.20 1.06
C TYR A 271 17.14 9.78 -0.23
N ILE A 272 16.81 10.71 -1.11
CA ILE A 272 16.11 10.45 -2.38
C ILE A 272 16.93 9.50 -3.26
N LEU A 273 18.24 9.72 -3.35
CA LEU A 273 19.12 8.93 -4.20
C LEU A 273 19.19 7.44 -3.78
N PRO A 274 19.53 7.09 -2.53
CA PRO A 274 19.57 5.68 -2.11
C PRO A 274 18.19 5.02 -2.15
N ILE A 275 17.14 5.71 -1.72
CA ILE A 275 15.78 5.15 -1.78
C ILE A 275 15.35 4.93 -3.24
N GLY A 276 15.61 5.88 -4.13
CA GLY A 276 15.33 5.72 -5.56
C GLY A 276 16.07 4.53 -6.19
N ILE A 277 17.35 4.34 -5.88
CA ILE A 277 18.14 3.17 -6.34
C ILE A 277 17.51 1.87 -5.82
N VAL A 278 17.21 1.81 -4.51
CA VAL A 278 16.59 0.63 -3.87
C VAL A 278 15.27 0.27 -4.54
N VAL A 279 14.39 1.24 -4.75
CA VAL A 279 13.06 1.01 -5.34
C VAL A 279 13.17 0.53 -6.78
N LEU A 280 13.98 1.20 -7.61
CA LEU A 280 14.16 0.82 -9.03
C LEU A 280 14.81 -0.56 -9.18
N ALA A 281 15.89 -0.81 -8.43
CA ALA A 281 16.57 -2.10 -8.47
C ALA A 281 15.67 -3.22 -7.96
N SER A 282 14.87 -2.97 -6.90
CA SER A 282 13.92 -3.94 -6.36
C SER A 282 12.81 -4.27 -7.35
N ALA A 283 12.30 -3.28 -8.07
CA ALA A 283 11.29 -3.50 -9.10
C ALA A 283 11.82 -4.40 -10.23
N VAL A 284 13.03 -4.13 -10.71
CA VAL A 284 13.68 -4.96 -11.75
C VAL A 284 13.88 -6.39 -11.24
N LEU A 285 14.45 -6.56 -10.04
CA LEU A 285 14.70 -7.88 -9.46
C LEU A 285 13.40 -8.65 -9.22
N SER A 286 12.34 -8.00 -8.74
CA SER A 286 11.05 -8.66 -8.51
C SER A 286 10.40 -9.15 -9.80
N VAL A 287 10.50 -8.38 -10.90
CA VAL A 287 10.02 -8.80 -12.23
C VAL A 287 10.84 -9.99 -12.75
N LEU A 288 12.16 -9.96 -12.59
CA LEU A 288 13.02 -11.08 -12.99
C LEU A 288 12.70 -12.35 -12.17
N ALA A 289 12.49 -12.20 -10.86
CA ALA A 289 12.06 -13.29 -9.99
C ALA A 289 10.70 -13.85 -10.43
N GLY A 290 9.72 -12.99 -10.75
CA GLY A 290 8.42 -13.41 -11.26
C GLY A 290 8.53 -14.25 -12.55
N LYS A 291 9.31 -13.79 -13.54
CA LYS A 291 9.57 -14.56 -14.77
C LYS A 291 10.27 -15.91 -14.50
N ALA A 292 11.19 -15.92 -13.55
CA ALA A 292 11.86 -17.16 -13.16
C ALA A 292 10.89 -18.14 -12.46
N MET A 293 10.01 -17.63 -11.59
CA MET A 293 8.95 -18.41 -10.94
C MET A 293 7.99 -19.04 -11.97
N ASP A 294 7.60 -18.29 -12.99
CA ASP A 294 6.74 -18.79 -14.06
C ASP A 294 7.43 -19.89 -14.89
N ARG A 295 8.74 -19.74 -15.12
CA ARG A 295 9.54 -20.70 -15.93
C ARG A 295 9.90 -21.97 -15.18
N PHE A 296 10.30 -21.88 -13.90
CA PHE A 296 10.88 -22.99 -13.13
C PHE A 296 9.94 -23.58 -12.07
N GLY A 297 8.75 -22.99 -11.91
CA GLY A 297 7.75 -23.37 -10.92
C GLY A 297 7.88 -22.58 -9.61
N LYS A 298 6.76 -22.11 -9.10
CA LYS A 298 6.64 -21.23 -7.93
C LYS A 298 7.21 -21.89 -6.66
N GLU A 299 7.01 -23.19 -6.50
CA GLU A 299 7.37 -23.94 -5.27
C GLU A 299 8.86 -23.86 -4.92
N LYS A 300 9.73 -23.72 -5.92
CA LYS A 300 11.18 -23.70 -5.73
C LYS A 300 11.70 -22.35 -5.22
N PHE A 301 10.86 -21.30 -5.27
CA PHE A 301 11.30 -19.92 -4.98
C PHE A 301 11.01 -19.45 -3.55
N TYR A 302 10.22 -20.18 -2.75
CA TYR A 302 9.94 -19.77 -1.37
C TYR A 302 11.21 -19.58 -0.54
N TYR A 303 12.12 -20.56 -0.54
CA TYR A 303 13.37 -20.49 0.21
C TYR A 303 14.37 -19.48 -0.36
N PRO A 304 14.66 -19.42 -1.67
CA PRO A 304 15.56 -18.42 -2.22
C PRO A 304 15.12 -16.99 -1.97
N VAL A 305 13.83 -16.71 -2.09
CA VAL A 305 13.28 -15.37 -1.85
C VAL A 305 13.34 -15.00 -0.37
N ALA A 306 13.02 -15.94 0.53
CA ALA A 306 13.19 -15.73 1.97
C ALA A 306 14.66 -15.51 2.34
N ALA A 307 15.57 -16.30 1.80
CA ALA A 307 17.01 -16.14 2.01
C ALA A 307 17.51 -14.76 1.53
N MET A 308 17.01 -14.28 0.39
CA MET A 308 17.34 -12.94 -0.12
C MET A 308 16.91 -11.84 0.87
N GLN A 309 15.74 -11.93 1.49
CA GLN A 309 15.29 -10.97 2.51
C GLN A 309 16.19 -11.00 3.76
N VAL A 310 16.52 -12.20 4.26
CA VAL A 310 17.39 -12.35 5.44
C VAL A 310 18.80 -11.81 5.16
N LEU A 311 19.38 -12.16 4.00
CA LEU A 311 20.70 -11.66 3.59
C LEU A 311 20.68 -10.14 3.44
N GLY A 312 19.63 -9.57 2.86
CA GLY A 312 19.44 -8.13 2.77
C GLY A 312 19.41 -7.46 4.15
N GLY A 313 18.71 -8.06 5.11
CA GLY A 313 18.68 -7.60 6.50
C GLY A 313 20.06 -7.66 7.18
N LEU A 314 20.82 -8.74 6.97
CA LEU A 314 22.18 -8.87 7.49
C LEU A 314 23.13 -7.84 6.88
N ILE A 315 23.02 -7.58 5.56
CA ILE A 315 23.80 -6.54 4.87
C ILE A 315 23.44 -5.15 5.44
N ALA A 316 22.16 -4.83 5.58
CA ALA A 316 21.73 -3.56 6.17
C ALA A 316 22.22 -3.41 7.63
N TYR A 317 22.15 -4.47 8.42
CA TYR A 317 22.66 -4.48 9.79
C TYR A 317 24.18 -4.27 9.87
N SER A 318 24.94 -4.75 8.86
CA SER A 318 26.41 -4.58 8.82
C SER A 318 26.86 -3.12 8.69
N ILE A 319 25.97 -2.19 8.31
CA ILE A 319 26.24 -0.74 8.27
C ILE A 319 26.79 -0.25 9.63
N LYS A 320 26.23 -0.79 10.73
CA LYS A 320 26.63 -0.45 12.10
C LYS A 320 28.12 -0.70 12.37
N PHE A 321 28.72 -1.67 11.69
CA PHE A 321 30.10 -2.10 11.93
C PHE A 321 31.09 -1.61 10.86
N LEU A 322 30.66 -1.53 9.61
CA LEU A 322 31.52 -1.26 8.46
C LEU A 322 31.56 0.21 8.04
N GLY A 323 30.64 1.04 8.50
CA GLY A 323 30.62 2.49 8.25
C GLY A 323 30.36 2.91 6.79
N HIS A 324 30.16 1.96 5.85
CA HIS A 324 29.84 2.25 4.44
C HIS A 324 28.33 2.30 4.23
N ALA A 325 27.68 3.33 4.80
CA ALA A 325 26.22 3.39 4.87
C ALA A 325 25.53 3.33 3.50
N MET A 326 25.98 4.15 2.54
CA MET A 326 25.32 4.28 1.24
C MET A 326 25.31 2.99 0.39
N PRO A 327 26.45 2.33 0.10
CA PRO A 327 26.47 1.10 -0.70
C PRO A 327 25.73 -0.04 -0.01
N LEU A 328 25.95 -0.22 1.30
CA LEU A 328 25.32 -1.30 2.06
C LEU A 328 23.80 -1.11 2.17
N LEU A 329 23.34 0.15 2.31
CA LEU A 329 21.92 0.48 2.28
C LEU A 329 21.30 0.15 0.93
N CYS A 330 21.96 0.55 -0.17
CA CYS A 330 21.46 0.27 -1.53
C CYS A 330 21.36 -1.23 -1.79
N VAL A 331 22.38 -2.01 -1.46
CA VAL A 331 22.39 -3.47 -1.68
C VAL A 331 21.43 -4.17 -0.71
N GLY A 332 21.54 -3.90 0.58
CA GLY A 332 20.69 -4.53 1.62
C GLY A 332 19.22 -4.16 1.44
N GLY A 333 18.92 -2.87 1.24
CA GLY A 333 17.58 -2.38 1.00
C GLY A 333 16.95 -2.97 -0.28
N THR A 334 17.73 -3.08 -1.36
CA THR A 334 17.27 -3.72 -2.59
C THR A 334 16.92 -5.19 -2.37
N CYS A 335 17.75 -5.94 -1.65
CA CYS A 335 17.48 -7.36 -1.34
C CYS A 335 16.24 -7.52 -0.46
N ILE A 336 16.07 -6.68 0.56
CA ILE A 336 14.89 -6.71 1.44
C ILE A 336 13.63 -6.41 0.62
N MET A 337 13.61 -5.31 -0.12
CA MET A 337 12.42 -4.86 -0.83
C MET A 337 12.08 -5.77 -2.01
N ALA A 338 13.06 -6.20 -2.81
CA ALA A 338 12.85 -7.15 -3.90
C ALA A 338 12.35 -8.50 -3.38
N GLY A 339 12.92 -8.99 -2.29
CA GLY A 339 12.47 -10.20 -1.62
C GLY A 339 11.05 -10.10 -1.10
N ASN A 340 10.67 -8.96 -0.51
CA ASN A 340 9.31 -8.72 -0.04
C ASN A 340 8.30 -8.69 -1.21
N LEU A 341 8.59 -7.95 -2.27
CA LEU A 341 7.74 -7.87 -3.47
C LEU A 341 7.58 -9.26 -4.13
N ALA A 342 8.68 -10.00 -4.27
CA ALA A 342 8.66 -11.35 -4.84
C ALA A 342 7.87 -12.33 -3.97
N MET A 343 8.01 -12.27 -2.64
CA MET A 343 7.29 -13.13 -1.70
C MET A 343 5.79 -12.82 -1.70
N ALA A 344 5.41 -11.55 -1.69
CA ALA A 344 4.02 -11.12 -1.79
C ALA A 344 3.39 -11.57 -3.12
N GLY A 345 4.13 -11.45 -4.22
CA GLY A 345 3.71 -11.97 -5.53
C GLY A 345 3.53 -13.48 -5.55
N LEU A 346 4.48 -14.22 -4.96
CA LEU A 346 4.45 -15.68 -4.87
C LEU A 346 3.23 -16.19 -4.10
N PHE A 347 2.98 -15.66 -2.91
CA PHE A 347 1.81 -16.01 -2.11
C PHE A 347 0.49 -15.55 -2.76
N THR A 348 0.49 -14.38 -3.42
CA THR A 348 -0.69 -13.90 -4.16
C THR A 348 -1.04 -14.86 -5.31
N ALA A 349 -0.06 -15.24 -6.10
CA ALA A 349 -0.27 -16.18 -7.20
C ALA A 349 -0.71 -17.56 -6.69
N SER A 350 -0.08 -18.06 -5.61
CA SER A 350 -0.45 -19.34 -4.99
C SER A 350 -1.86 -19.29 -4.38
N SER A 351 -2.26 -18.17 -3.75
CA SER A 351 -3.61 -18.03 -3.20
C SER A 351 -4.70 -18.08 -4.28
N ARG A 352 -4.41 -17.57 -5.50
CA ARG A 352 -5.32 -17.67 -6.64
C ARG A 352 -5.52 -19.12 -7.09
N ASP A 353 -4.45 -19.92 -7.10
CA ASP A 353 -4.50 -21.32 -7.50
C ASP A 353 -5.39 -22.16 -6.56
N TYR A 354 -5.43 -21.80 -5.27
CA TYR A 354 -6.26 -22.47 -4.26
C TYR A 354 -7.64 -21.82 -4.04
N THR A 355 -7.98 -20.76 -4.78
CA THR A 355 -9.27 -20.08 -4.62
C THR A 355 -10.39 -20.89 -5.25
N PRO A 356 -11.43 -21.30 -4.48
CA PRO A 356 -12.56 -22.04 -5.04
C PRO A 356 -13.30 -21.24 -6.10
N ALA A 357 -13.75 -21.93 -7.17
CA ALA A 357 -14.53 -21.33 -8.24
C ALA A 357 -15.80 -20.62 -7.68
N GLY A 358 -16.07 -19.42 -8.15
CA GLY A 358 -17.24 -18.62 -7.74
C GLY A 358 -17.08 -17.89 -6.38
N ARG A 359 -15.93 -18.00 -5.69
CA ARG A 359 -15.68 -17.33 -4.38
C ARG A 359 -14.53 -16.34 -4.38
N ALA A 360 -14.16 -15.85 -5.55
CA ALA A 360 -13.04 -14.90 -5.69
C ALA A 360 -13.23 -13.61 -4.88
N GLY A 361 -14.45 -13.06 -4.85
CA GLY A 361 -14.76 -11.85 -4.09
C GLY A 361 -14.61 -12.02 -2.57
N ALA A 362 -15.13 -13.12 -2.01
CA ALA A 362 -14.99 -13.43 -0.59
C ALA A 362 -13.50 -13.65 -0.20
N SER A 363 -12.73 -14.33 -1.06
CA SER A 363 -11.29 -14.52 -0.85
C SER A 363 -10.53 -13.20 -0.90
N GLN A 364 -10.92 -12.27 -1.77
CA GLN A 364 -10.31 -10.94 -1.86
C GLN A 364 -10.55 -10.10 -0.61
N SER A 365 -11.74 -10.14 -0.03
CA SER A 365 -12.06 -9.43 1.21
C SER A 365 -11.24 -9.95 2.39
N VAL A 366 -11.10 -11.29 2.51
CA VAL A 366 -10.24 -11.91 3.53
C VAL A 366 -8.77 -11.52 3.33
N LYS A 367 -8.30 -11.55 2.09
CA LYS A 367 -6.95 -11.11 1.73
C LYS A 367 -6.69 -9.68 2.20
N MET A 368 -7.64 -8.76 2.00
CA MET A 368 -7.49 -7.36 2.39
C MET A 368 -7.33 -7.21 3.90
N VAL A 369 -8.11 -7.93 4.69
CA VAL A 369 -7.99 -7.94 6.15
C VAL A 369 -6.65 -8.55 6.60
N ILE A 370 -6.30 -9.73 6.07
CA ILE A 370 -5.13 -10.48 6.55
C ILE A 370 -3.81 -9.89 6.01
N TYR A 371 -3.78 -9.39 4.78
CA TYR A 371 -2.54 -8.93 4.14
C TYR A 371 -2.27 -7.44 4.31
N ILE A 372 -3.31 -6.61 4.45
CA ILE A 372 -3.14 -5.14 4.57
C ILE A 372 -3.41 -4.70 6.01
N MET A 373 -4.63 -4.91 6.53
CA MET A 373 -5.02 -4.38 7.83
C MET A 373 -4.24 -5.01 8.99
N LEU A 374 -4.18 -6.34 9.07
CA LEU A 374 -3.51 -7.01 10.19
C LEU A 374 -2.02 -6.68 10.30
N PRO A 375 -1.21 -6.69 9.21
CA PRO A 375 0.19 -6.27 9.27
C PRO A 375 0.38 -4.84 9.78
N MET A 376 -0.42 -3.88 9.32
CA MET A 376 -0.34 -2.49 9.76
C MET A 376 -0.67 -2.36 11.25
N VAL A 377 -1.73 -3.01 11.71
CA VAL A 377 -2.13 -3.00 13.14
C VAL A 377 -1.08 -3.71 14.01
N LEU A 378 -0.57 -4.87 13.59
CA LEU A 378 0.44 -5.60 14.35
C LEU A 378 1.76 -4.83 14.40
N ALA A 379 2.22 -4.26 13.28
CA ALA A 379 3.42 -3.45 13.25
C ALA A 379 3.29 -2.25 14.20
N SER A 380 2.15 -1.56 14.20
CA SER A 380 1.93 -0.40 15.07
C SER A 380 1.97 -0.73 16.57
N ILE A 381 1.74 -1.98 16.96
CA ILE A 381 1.90 -2.47 18.33
C ILE A 381 3.37 -2.84 18.61
N ILE A 382 4.03 -3.47 17.64
CA ILE A 382 5.38 -4.00 17.78
C ILE A 382 6.44 -2.89 17.70
N ASP A 383 6.28 -1.91 16.81
CA ASP A 383 7.26 -0.84 16.57
C ASP A 383 7.63 -0.04 17.83
N PRO A 384 6.67 0.46 18.64
CA PRO A 384 7.02 1.18 19.85
C PRO A 384 7.77 0.33 20.87
N LEU A 385 7.50 -1.00 20.91
CA LEU A 385 8.19 -1.93 21.80
C LEU A 385 9.64 -2.12 21.37
N ILE A 386 9.89 -2.27 20.05
CA ILE A 386 11.25 -2.38 19.50
C ILE A 386 12.02 -1.08 19.74
N ILE A 387 11.45 0.08 19.41
CA ILE A 387 12.10 1.39 19.60
C ILE A 387 12.47 1.59 21.06
N LYS A 388 11.56 1.28 21.99
CA LYS A 388 11.80 1.40 23.43
C LYS A 388 12.90 0.44 23.89
N ALA A 389 12.92 -0.81 23.44
CA ALA A 389 13.93 -1.79 23.79
C ALA A 389 15.33 -1.33 23.32
N VAL A 390 15.45 -0.87 22.07
CA VAL A 390 16.72 -0.36 21.51
C VAL A 390 17.20 0.89 22.26
N ALA A 391 16.28 1.81 22.61
CA ALA A 391 16.63 3.00 23.39
C ALA A 391 17.14 2.65 24.79
N LEU A 392 16.57 1.65 25.45
CA LEU A 392 17.03 1.16 26.76
C LEU A 392 18.43 0.55 26.68
N GLU A 393 18.71 -0.25 25.63
CA GLU A 393 20.04 -0.85 25.42
C GLU A 393 21.10 0.22 25.16
N THR A 394 20.81 1.24 24.34
CA THR A 394 21.75 2.35 24.07
C THR A 394 22.03 3.17 25.31
N THR A 395 21.03 3.40 26.15
CA THR A 395 21.20 4.11 27.44
C THR A 395 22.01 3.28 28.42
N ALA A 396 21.76 2.00 28.56
CA ALA A 396 22.52 1.10 29.41
C ALA A 396 24.01 1.00 28.97
N ALA A 397 24.25 0.90 27.65
CA ALA A 397 25.60 0.87 27.09
C ALA A 397 26.35 2.19 27.26
N SER A 398 25.67 3.35 27.30
CA SER A 398 26.27 4.67 27.58
C SER A 398 26.60 4.88 29.05
N LEU A 399 25.86 4.26 29.96
CA LEU A 399 26.10 4.31 31.40
C LEU A 399 27.19 3.32 31.85
N ALA A 400 27.51 2.33 31.04
CA ALA A 400 28.53 1.32 31.30
C ALA A 400 29.95 1.70 30.76
N LYS A 401 30.04 2.79 30.02
CA LYS A 401 31.29 3.44 29.56
C LYS A 401 31.66 4.63 30.44
#